data_e7e56808ece861f40be6772aab4e5abd
#
_entry.id   e7e56808ece861f40be6772aab4e5abd
#
_cell.length_a   1.000
_cell.length_b   1.000
_cell.length_c   1.000
_cell.angle_alpha   90.00
_cell.angle_beta   90.00
_cell.angle_gamma   90.00
#
_symmetry.space_group_name_H-M   'P 1'
#
loop_
_entity.id
_entity.type
_entity.pdbx_description
1 polymer ?
#
loop_
_entity_poly.entity_id
_entity_poly.type
_entity_poly.pdbx_seq_one_letter_code
_entity_poly.pdbx_strand_id
1 'polypeptide(L)'
;MNPAISFAFYLCGHISVFRFIMYSIAQISGAFAGSLVTFFLYYDGINHFDGGERQIIGSRATIGIFVPWPQDYMSISGCIFDQFVGTALLAFCVIMFTDPRNKIPPAVQPVVLIFSIILIAVCVTANAGGEINPARDLGPKLVAFTVGYGWDVFSYRNYKWFLIPIFVPFAGAAFGAWFYHLSLGIHISDDKDHCKTDDRMEMNEVSRVTIGKSRIAIAK
;
A
#
# COMPACT_ATOMS: atom_id res chain seq x y z
N MET A 1 -5.94 2.24 -4.72
CA MET A 1 -4.94 2.01 -5.77
C MET A 1 -3.68 2.80 -5.41
N ASN A 2 -2.47 2.16 -5.48
CA ASN A 2 -1.24 2.74 -4.94
C ASN A 2 -0.04 2.14 -5.68
N PRO A 3 0.78 2.93 -6.40
CA PRO A 3 1.97 2.42 -7.09
C PRO A 3 2.99 1.74 -6.17
N ALA A 4 3.15 2.22 -4.93
CA ALA A 4 4.04 1.60 -3.96
C ALA A 4 3.56 0.20 -3.55
N ILE A 5 2.26 -0.02 -3.40
CA ILE A 5 1.70 -1.35 -3.15
C ILE A 5 1.81 -2.24 -4.38
N SER A 6 1.59 -1.68 -5.59
CA SER A 6 1.85 -2.43 -6.83
C SER A 6 3.31 -2.87 -6.94
N PHE A 7 4.24 -2.05 -6.47
CA PHE A 7 5.66 -2.39 -6.39
C PHE A 7 5.93 -3.51 -5.37
N ALA A 8 5.29 -3.49 -4.20
CA ALA A 8 5.37 -4.59 -3.24
C ALA A 8 4.91 -5.93 -3.87
N PHE A 9 3.78 -5.93 -4.58
CA PHE A 9 3.32 -7.12 -5.31
C PHE A 9 4.30 -7.57 -6.41
N TYR A 10 4.96 -6.63 -7.09
CA TYR A 10 6.01 -6.97 -8.05
C TYR A 10 7.21 -7.62 -7.36
N LEU A 11 7.70 -7.09 -6.25
CA LEU A 11 8.82 -7.66 -5.48
C LEU A 11 8.49 -9.05 -4.93
N CYS A 12 7.24 -9.31 -4.57
CA CYS A 12 6.77 -10.62 -4.12
C CYS A 12 6.46 -11.60 -5.28
N GLY A 13 6.67 -11.19 -6.55
CA GLY A 13 6.45 -12.05 -7.72
C GLY A 13 4.98 -12.24 -8.12
N HIS A 14 4.04 -11.49 -7.51
CA HIS A 14 2.62 -11.61 -7.83
C HIS A 14 2.22 -10.94 -9.14
N ILE A 15 2.97 -9.94 -9.59
CA ILE A 15 2.75 -9.28 -10.87
C ILE A 15 4.08 -9.09 -11.62
N SER A 16 4.02 -9.02 -12.96
CA SER A 16 5.21 -8.72 -13.79
C SER A 16 5.57 -7.23 -13.73
N VAL A 17 6.82 -6.89 -14.09
CA VAL A 17 7.28 -5.50 -14.20
C VAL A 17 6.41 -4.70 -15.17
N PHE A 18 5.98 -5.30 -16.28
CA PHE A 18 5.10 -4.64 -17.24
C PHE A 18 3.75 -4.27 -16.60
N ARG A 19 3.14 -5.19 -15.83
CA ARG A 19 1.90 -4.91 -15.10
C ARG A 19 2.10 -3.83 -14.03
N PHE A 20 3.21 -3.85 -13.33
CA PHE A 20 3.54 -2.82 -12.35
C PHE A 20 3.58 -1.43 -13.00
N ILE A 21 4.27 -1.28 -14.15
CA ILE A 21 4.37 0.00 -14.88
C ILE A 21 2.99 0.44 -15.36
N MET A 22 2.24 -0.44 -16.02
CA MET A 22 0.91 -0.12 -16.56
C MET A 22 -0.09 0.26 -15.45
N TYR A 23 -0.05 -0.45 -14.31
CA TYR A 23 -0.89 -0.12 -13.16
C TYR A 23 -0.51 1.23 -12.58
N SER A 24 0.77 1.53 -12.46
CA SER A 24 1.24 2.83 -11.95
C SER A 24 0.78 3.99 -12.82
N ILE A 25 0.89 3.86 -14.15
CA ILE A 25 0.39 4.86 -15.10
C ILE A 25 -1.12 5.03 -14.97
N ALA A 26 -1.88 3.94 -14.97
CA ALA A 26 -3.34 3.99 -14.82
C ALA A 26 -3.78 4.61 -13.49
N GLN A 27 -3.06 4.33 -12.41
CA GLN A 27 -3.35 4.86 -11.08
C GLN A 27 -3.09 6.37 -11.01
N ILE A 28 -1.98 6.85 -11.57
CA ILE A 28 -1.66 8.28 -11.62
C ILE A 28 -2.66 9.02 -12.52
N SER A 29 -2.97 8.47 -13.69
CA SER A 29 -3.96 9.06 -14.60
C SER A 29 -5.36 9.10 -13.98
N GLY A 30 -5.75 8.04 -13.27
CA GLY A 30 -7.01 7.99 -12.54
C GLY A 30 -7.07 9.00 -11.39
N ALA A 31 -5.97 9.18 -10.65
CA ALA A 31 -5.87 10.18 -9.60
C ALA A 31 -5.93 11.60 -10.17
N PHE A 32 -5.29 11.85 -11.31
CA PHE A 32 -5.41 13.11 -12.04
C PHE A 32 -6.87 13.39 -12.45
N ALA A 33 -7.51 12.44 -13.12
CA ALA A 33 -8.90 12.60 -13.57
C ALA A 33 -9.86 12.80 -12.39
N GLY A 34 -9.73 12.01 -11.32
CA GLY A 34 -10.54 12.16 -10.11
C GLY A 34 -10.36 13.51 -9.44
N SER A 35 -9.13 14.02 -9.35
CA SER A 35 -8.86 15.35 -8.79
C SER A 35 -9.42 16.48 -9.66
N LEU A 36 -9.40 16.31 -10.98
CA LEU A 36 -10.01 17.28 -11.90
C LEU A 36 -11.53 17.34 -11.71
N VAL A 37 -12.18 16.18 -11.56
CA VAL A 37 -13.61 16.11 -11.21
C VAL A 37 -13.89 16.78 -9.88
N THR A 38 -13.05 16.54 -8.85
CA THR A 38 -13.15 17.18 -7.55
C THR A 38 -13.02 18.70 -7.65
N PHE A 39 -12.08 19.19 -8.45
CA PHE A 39 -11.92 20.63 -8.67
C PHE A 39 -13.19 21.28 -9.23
N PHE A 40 -13.77 20.69 -10.27
CA PHE A 40 -14.99 21.24 -10.86
C PHE A 40 -16.21 21.11 -9.93
N LEU A 41 -16.31 20.01 -9.19
CA LEU A 41 -17.39 19.79 -8.23
C LEU A 41 -17.40 20.84 -7.11
N TYR A 42 -16.22 21.27 -6.66
CA TYR A 42 -16.07 22.24 -5.57
C TYR A 42 -15.64 23.64 -6.05
N TYR A 43 -15.68 23.91 -7.34
CA TYR A 43 -15.17 25.12 -7.97
C TYR A 43 -15.67 26.40 -7.30
N ASP A 44 -16.99 26.53 -7.13
CA ASP A 44 -17.61 27.72 -6.52
C ASP A 44 -17.23 27.85 -5.03
N GLY A 45 -17.16 26.73 -4.29
CA GLY A 45 -16.74 26.72 -2.90
C GLY A 45 -15.27 27.12 -2.73
N ILE A 46 -14.39 26.65 -3.60
CA ILE A 46 -12.98 27.01 -3.61
C ILE A 46 -12.83 28.52 -3.89
N ASN A 47 -13.49 29.03 -4.93
CA ASN A 47 -13.46 30.44 -5.30
C ASN A 47 -14.05 31.36 -4.21
N HIS A 48 -15.11 30.89 -3.53
CA HIS A 48 -15.67 31.64 -2.41
C HIS A 48 -14.69 31.75 -1.24
N PHE A 49 -13.94 30.68 -0.96
CA PHE A 49 -13.00 30.63 0.16
C PHE A 49 -11.71 31.43 -0.14
N ASP A 50 -11.10 31.23 -1.31
CA ASP A 50 -9.80 31.83 -1.66
C ASP A 50 -9.91 33.12 -2.46
N GLY A 51 -11.13 33.55 -2.84
CA GLY A 51 -11.35 34.75 -3.64
C GLY A 51 -10.92 34.62 -5.11
N GLY A 52 -10.70 33.40 -5.59
CA GLY A 52 -10.20 33.08 -6.93
C GLY A 52 -8.67 33.07 -7.03
N GLU A 53 -7.96 33.36 -5.94
CA GLU A 53 -6.50 33.31 -5.85
C GLU A 53 -6.02 32.00 -5.23
N ARG A 54 -5.48 31.10 -6.04
CA ARG A 54 -4.97 29.80 -5.59
C ARG A 54 -3.70 29.96 -4.78
N GLN A 55 -3.75 29.54 -3.51
CA GLN A 55 -2.61 29.64 -2.58
C GLN A 55 -2.26 28.27 -2.01
N ILE A 56 -0.95 28.02 -1.85
CA ILE A 56 -0.43 26.80 -1.20
C ILE A 56 -0.18 26.98 0.29
N ILE A 57 0.03 28.22 0.74
CA ILE A 57 0.31 28.60 2.14
C ILE A 57 -0.53 29.83 2.48
N GLY A 58 -0.95 29.92 3.74
CA GLY A 58 -1.69 31.08 4.26
C GLY A 58 -3.11 30.72 4.69
N SER A 59 -3.83 31.70 5.23
CA SER A 59 -5.17 31.51 5.78
C SER A 59 -6.24 31.19 4.74
N ARG A 60 -5.97 31.47 3.46
CA ARG A 60 -6.84 31.14 2.32
C ARG A 60 -6.30 30.02 1.45
N ALA A 61 -5.30 29.27 1.93
CA ALA A 61 -4.74 28.15 1.17
C ALA A 61 -5.78 27.06 0.98
N THR A 62 -5.98 26.66 -0.28
CA THR A 62 -6.93 25.61 -0.70
C THR A 62 -6.23 24.37 -1.25
N ILE A 63 -4.90 24.38 -1.34
CA ILE A 63 -4.12 23.26 -1.86
C ILE A 63 -4.37 21.96 -1.09
N GLY A 64 -4.64 22.01 0.21
CA GLY A 64 -4.94 20.87 1.07
C GLY A 64 -6.17 20.06 0.65
N ILE A 65 -7.03 20.59 -0.23
CA ILE A 65 -8.14 19.86 -0.84
C ILE A 65 -7.60 18.74 -1.77
N PHE A 66 -6.48 19.01 -2.44
CA PHE A 66 -5.88 18.11 -3.43
C PHE A 66 -4.76 17.28 -2.85
N VAL A 67 -3.84 17.92 -2.15
CA VAL A 67 -2.59 17.31 -1.68
C VAL A 67 -2.37 17.65 -0.22
N PRO A 68 -2.13 16.69 0.64
CA PRO A 68 -1.70 16.96 2.00
C PRO A 68 -0.33 17.65 2.01
N TRP A 69 -0.15 18.44 3.04
CA TRP A 69 1.04 19.25 3.26
C TRP A 69 1.65 18.91 4.62
N PRO A 70 2.97 18.81 4.73
CA PRO A 70 3.60 18.53 6.02
C PRO A 70 3.41 19.72 6.94
N GLN A 71 3.23 19.45 8.21
CA GLN A 71 3.17 20.48 9.24
C GLN A 71 4.48 21.29 9.28
N ASP A 72 4.40 22.54 9.69
CA ASP A 72 5.55 23.46 9.69
C ASP A 72 6.69 22.97 10.60
N TYR A 73 6.36 22.28 11.70
CA TYR A 73 7.33 21.73 12.63
C TYR A 73 8.08 20.50 12.09
N MET A 74 7.60 19.89 11.01
CA MET A 74 8.20 18.68 10.47
C MET A 74 9.50 18.95 9.74
N SER A 75 10.58 18.29 10.17
CA SER A 75 11.84 18.25 9.44
C SER A 75 11.73 17.37 8.18
N ILE A 76 12.63 17.55 7.22
CA ILE A 76 12.69 16.69 6.03
C ILE A 76 12.92 15.22 6.41
N SER A 77 13.81 14.95 7.34
CA SER A 77 14.06 13.60 7.86
C SER A 77 12.82 13.00 8.56
N GLY A 78 12.10 13.83 9.31
CA GLY A 78 10.82 13.42 9.91
C GLY A 78 9.78 13.06 8.87
N CYS A 79 9.65 13.85 7.79
CA CYS A 79 8.76 13.54 6.67
C CYS A 79 9.14 12.24 5.96
N ILE A 80 10.44 11.99 5.73
CA ILE A 80 10.93 10.74 5.15
C ILE A 80 10.55 9.55 6.03
N PHE A 81 10.81 9.64 7.33
CA PHE A 81 10.52 8.57 8.28
C PHE A 81 9.02 8.29 8.37
N ASP A 82 8.18 9.34 8.44
CA ASP A 82 6.73 9.25 8.48
C ASP A 82 6.17 8.50 7.25
N GLN A 83 6.57 8.93 6.04
CA GLN A 83 6.15 8.30 4.79
C GLN A 83 6.65 6.86 4.64
N PHE A 84 7.87 6.58 5.09
CA PHE A 84 8.44 5.25 5.09
C PHE A 84 7.66 4.30 6.01
N VAL A 85 7.47 4.68 7.26
CA VAL A 85 6.78 3.83 8.26
C VAL A 85 5.33 3.61 7.88
N GLY A 86 4.60 4.68 7.50
CA GLY A 86 3.19 4.57 7.11
C GLY A 86 2.99 3.63 5.91
N THR A 87 3.88 3.73 4.89
CA THR A 87 3.80 2.84 3.73
C THR A 87 4.25 1.42 4.05
N ALA A 88 5.26 1.26 4.92
CA ALA A 88 5.70 -0.06 5.36
C ALA A 88 4.59 -0.82 6.10
N LEU A 89 3.89 -0.16 7.01
CA LEU A 89 2.73 -0.74 7.70
C LEU A 89 1.61 -1.10 6.73
N LEU A 90 1.31 -0.22 5.77
CA LEU A 90 0.29 -0.50 4.76
C LEU A 90 0.67 -1.73 3.92
N ALA A 91 1.90 -1.80 3.41
CA ALA A 91 2.37 -2.92 2.60
C ALA A 91 2.38 -4.23 3.40
N PHE A 92 2.85 -4.20 4.65
CA PHE A 92 2.78 -5.33 5.56
C PHE A 92 1.36 -5.88 5.68
N CYS A 93 0.38 -5.01 5.98
CA CYS A 93 -1.02 -5.40 6.09
C CYS A 93 -1.57 -5.98 4.77
N VAL A 94 -1.30 -5.32 3.63
CA VAL A 94 -1.79 -5.77 2.33
C VAL A 94 -1.23 -7.15 1.98
N ILE A 95 0.08 -7.36 2.10
CA ILE A 95 0.69 -8.66 1.80
C ILE A 95 0.17 -9.73 2.75
N MET A 96 0.05 -9.44 4.06
CA MET A 96 -0.52 -10.35 5.04
C MET A 96 -1.97 -10.75 4.70
N PHE A 97 -2.82 -9.80 4.32
CA PHE A 97 -4.23 -10.11 4.03
C PHE A 97 -4.43 -10.84 2.70
N THR A 98 -3.52 -10.65 1.74
CA THR A 98 -3.58 -11.28 0.43
C THR A 98 -2.81 -12.60 0.33
N ASP A 99 -2.03 -12.96 1.35
CA ASP A 99 -1.34 -14.26 1.41
C ASP A 99 -2.38 -15.38 1.60
N PRO A 100 -2.52 -16.31 0.64
CA PRO A 100 -3.52 -17.41 0.74
C PRO A 100 -3.32 -18.28 1.98
N ARG A 101 -2.11 -18.39 2.49
CA ARG A 101 -1.77 -19.22 3.66
C ARG A 101 -2.44 -18.71 4.94
N ASN A 102 -2.77 -17.42 5.02
CA ASN A 102 -3.51 -16.82 6.14
C ASN A 102 -5.00 -17.16 6.11
N LYS A 103 -5.50 -17.78 5.02
CA LYS A 103 -6.90 -18.24 4.88
C LYS A 103 -7.95 -17.15 5.11
N ILE A 104 -7.60 -15.88 4.83
CA ILE A 104 -8.55 -14.77 4.91
C ILE A 104 -9.47 -14.80 3.67
N PRO A 105 -10.80 -14.95 3.85
CA PRO A 105 -11.70 -15.00 2.72
C PRO A 105 -11.59 -13.76 1.83
N PRO A 106 -11.57 -13.88 0.50
CA PRO A 106 -11.43 -12.73 -0.42
C PRO A 106 -12.47 -11.64 -0.19
N ALA A 107 -13.68 -12.00 0.22
CA ALA A 107 -14.74 -11.04 0.53
C ALA A 107 -14.47 -10.19 1.80
N VAL A 108 -13.62 -10.67 2.71
CA VAL A 108 -13.25 -9.98 3.97
C VAL A 108 -12.02 -9.10 3.77
N GLN A 109 -11.13 -9.44 2.83
CA GLN A 109 -9.88 -8.70 2.61
C GLN A 109 -10.08 -7.18 2.41
N PRO A 110 -11.03 -6.69 1.58
CA PRO A 110 -11.26 -5.26 1.45
C PRO A 110 -11.69 -4.58 2.75
N VAL A 111 -12.46 -5.27 3.59
CA VAL A 111 -12.97 -4.72 4.86
C VAL A 111 -11.82 -4.53 5.85
N VAL A 112 -10.99 -5.55 6.07
CA VAL A 112 -9.85 -5.43 6.98
C VAL A 112 -8.82 -4.44 6.46
N LEU A 113 -8.65 -4.33 5.12
CA LEU A 113 -7.78 -3.35 4.49
C LEU A 113 -8.26 -1.92 4.73
N ILE A 114 -9.57 -1.64 4.62
CA ILE A 114 -10.14 -0.31 4.91
C ILE A 114 -9.86 0.08 6.36
N PHE A 115 -10.11 -0.79 7.33
CA PHE A 115 -9.81 -0.50 8.73
C PHE A 115 -8.31 -0.25 8.97
N SER A 116 -7.44 -1.03 8.34
CA SER A 116 -5.99 -0.81 8.42
C SER A 116 -5.57 0.53 7.83
N ILE A 117 -6.12 0.93 6.68
CA ILE A 117 -5.86 2.23 6.06
C ILE A 117 -6.32 3.37 6.98
N ILE A 118 -7.53 3.26 7.56
CA ILE A 118 -8.03 4.29 8.49
C ILE A 118 -7.12 4.40 9.71
N LEU A 119 -6.72 3.29 10.32
CA LEU A 119 -5.83 3.28 11.48
C LEU A 119 -4.49 3.93 11.17
N ILE A 120 -3.86 3.53 10.05
CA ILE A 120 -2.58 4.10 9.61
C ILE A 120 -2.75 5.59 9.31
N ALA A 121 -3.80 5.99 8.59
CA ALA A 121 -4.05 7.38 8.27
C ALA A 121 -4.20 8.24 9.53
N VAL A 122 -4.95 7.80 10.53
CA VAL A 122 -5.09 8.53 11.80
C VAL A 122 -3.73 8.73 12.48
N CYS A 123 -2.82 7.75 12.41
CA CYS A 123 -1.50 7.84 13.02
C CYS A 123 -0.56 8.81 12.28
N VAL A 124 -0.54 8.78 10.93
CA VAL A 124 0.48 9.51 10.15
C VAL A 124 -0.02 10.85 9.57
N THR A 125 -1.33 11.06 9.44
CA THR A 125 -1.89 12.29 8.84
C THR A 125 -1.53 13.54 9.63
N ALA A 126 -1.42 13.42 10.96
CA ALA A 126 -1.11 14.56 11.83
C ALA A 126 0.27 15.18 11.56
N ASN A 127 1.21 14.43 11.02
CA ASN A 127 2.59 14.88 10.75
C ASN A 127 2.76 15.40 9.32
N ALA A 128 2.75 14.48 8.35
CA ALA A 128 3.07 14.78 6.97
C ALA A 128 1.89 14.54 6.00
N GLY A 129 0.66 14.48 6.54
CA GLY A 129 -0.55 14.40 5.74
C GLY A 129 -0.93 13.00 5.25
N GLY A 130 -0.14 11.96 5.58
CA GLY A 130 -0.49 10.56 5.27
C GLY A 130 -0.55 10.25 3.78
N GLU A 131 0.40 10.76 3.00
CA GLU A 131 0.48 10.55 1.54
C GLU A 131 0.58 9.07 1.20
N ILE A 132 1.57 8.36 1.73
CA ILE A 132 1.87 6.93 1.59
C ILE A 132 1.50 6.29 0.24
N ASN A 133 1.29 7.12 -0.80
CA ASN A 133 0.78 6.71 -2.10
C ASN A 133 1.24 7.67 -3.20
N PRO A 134 2.20 7.30 -4.06
CA PRO A 134 2.71 8.16 -5.12
C PRO A 134 1.64 8.67 -6.11
N ALA A 135 0.60 7.89 -6.41
CA ALA A 135 -0.44 8.34 -7.32
C ALA A 135 -1.38 9.36 -6.67
N ARG A 136 -1.67 9.17 -5.37
CA ARG A 136 -2.50 10.08 -4.57
C ARG A 136 -1.81 11.44 -4.38
N ASP A 137 -0.49 11.48 -4.44
CA ASP A 137 0.29 12.72 -4.40
C ASP A 137 0.46 13.35 -5.80
N LEU A 138 1.01 12.61 -6.76
CA LEU A 138 1.40 13.15 -8.05
C LEU A 138 0.20 13.56 -8.93
N GLY A 139 -0.83 12.72 -9.02
CA GLY A 139 -2.01 13.02 -9.84
C GLY A 139 -2.67 14.36 -9.47
N PRO A 140 -3.06 14.55 -8.20
CA PRO A 140 -3.62 15.81 -7.71
C PRO A 140 -2.67 17.01 -7.82
N LYS A 141 -1.35 16.84 -7.64
CA LYS A 141 -0.37 17.92 -7.84
C LYS A 141 -0.35 18.42 -9.28
N LEU A 142 -0.45 17.50 -10.24
CA LEU A 142 -0.55 17.88 -11.66
C LEU A 142 -1.83 18.67 -11.94
N VAL A 143 -2.97 18.31 -11.34
CA VAL A 143 -4.20 19.09 -11.44
C VAL A 143 -4.01 20.45 -10.78
N ALA A 144 -3.53 20.52 -9.55
CA ALA A 144 -3.30 21.77 -8.84
C ALA A 144 -2.42 22.75 -9.66
N PHE A 145 -1.36 22.22 -10.26
CA PHE A 145 -0.53 23.01 -11.18
C PHE A 145 -1.34 23.61 -12.34
N THR A 146 -2.22 22.84 -12.97
CA THR A 146 -2.99 23.30 -14.15
C THR A 146 -4.13 24.24 -13.80
N VAL A 147 -4.67 24.17 -12.57
CA VAL A 147 -5.85 24.98 -12.17
C VAL A 147 -5.48 26.26 -11.40
N GLY A 148 -4.20 26.66 -11.42
CA GLY A 148 -3.78 27.98 -10.98
C GLY A 148 -2.92 28.05 -9.73
N TYR A 149 -2.58 26.94 -9.06
CA TYR A 149 -1.63 26.95 -7.94
C TYR A 149 -0.17 27.18 -8.38
N GLY A 150 0.11 26.99 -9.69
CA GLY A 150 1.41 27.30 -10.25
C GLY A 150 2.51 26.32 -9.86
N TRP A 151 3.76 26.73 -10.13
CA TRP A 151 4.94 25.88 -9.92
C TRP A 151 5.27 25.64 -8.44
N ASP A 152 4.71 26.46 -7.55
CA ASP A 152 4.95 26.37 -6.10
C ASP A 152 4.52 25.04 -5.50
N VAL A 153 3.57 24.34 -6.15
CA VAL A 153 3.15 22.98 -5.79
C VAL A 153 4.33 21.98 -5.77
N PHE A 154 5.32 22.20 -6.66
CA PHE A 154 6.50 21.34 -6.77
C PHE A 154 7.71 21.91 -6.03
N SER A 155 7.88 23.25 -6.03
CA SER A 155 9.07 23.90 -5.49
C SER A 155 9.07 24.04 -3.96
N TYR A 156 7.97 23.75 -3.29
CA TYR A 156 7.87 23.82 -1.85
C TYR A 156 9.01 23.11 -1.12
N ARG A 157 9.59 23.78 -0.12
CA ARG A 157 10.79 23.34 0.61
C ARG A 157 11.96 22.99 -0.32
N ASN A 158 12.18 23.78 -1.38
CA ASN A 158 13.24 23.58 -2.37
C ASN A 158 13.13 22.19 -3.05
N TYR A 159 11.96 21.82 -3.52
CA TYR A 159 11.63 20.55 -4.15
C TYR A 159 11.77 19.29 -3.25
N LYS A 160 12.24 19.45 -2.02
CA LYS A 160 12.45 18.31 -1.13
C LYS A 160 11.16 17.61 -0.75
N TRP A 161 10.09 18.39 -0.51
CA TRP A 161 8.78 17.78 -0.22
C TRP A 161 8.20 17.02 -1.42
N PHE A 162 8.34 17.56 -2.62
CA PHE A 162 7.83 16.92 -3.84
C PHE A 162 8.37 15.49 -4.03
N LEU A 163 9.66 15.25 -3.75
CA LEU A 163 10.31 13.97 -3.96
C LEU A 163 9.92 12.91 -2.91
N ILE A 164 9.62 13.33 -1.69
CA ILE A 164 9.37 12.42 -0.57
C ILE A 164 8.17 11.51 -0.82
N PRO A 165 6.93 12.01 -1.06
CA PRO A 165 5.76 11.15 -1.24
C PRO A 165 5.76 10.36 -2.56
N ILE A 166 6.66 10.69 -3.50
CA ILE A 166 6.84 9.91 -4.72
C ILE A 166 7.75 8.73 -4.50
N PHE A 167 8.92 8.91 -3.87
CA PHE A 167 9.96 7.88 -3.84
C PHE A 167 10.00 7.10 -2.52
N VAL A 168 9.80 7.75 -1.38
CA VAL A 168 9.91 7.10 -0.07
C VAL A 168 8.87 5.97 0.12
N PRO A 169 7.62 6.09 -0.36
CA PRO A 169 6.66 5.00 -0.27
C PRO A 169 7.11 3.71 -0.93
N PHE A 170 7.90 3.75 -2.00
CA PHE A 170 8.43 2.53 -2.61
C PHE A 170 9.41 1.80 -1.68
N ALA A 171 10.28 2.54 -0.99
CA ALA A 171 11.18 1.95 0.00
C ALA A 171 10.41 1.38 1.20
N GLY A 172 9.41 2.11 1.69
CA GLY A 172 8.53 1.64 2.76
C GLY A 172 7.77 0.37 2.36
N ALA A 173 7.20 0.35 1.15
CA ALA A 173 6.46 -0.81 0.64
C ALA A 173 7.36 -2.04 0.48
N ALA A 174 8.57 -1.88 -0.04
CA ALA A 174 9.55 -2.96 -0.13
C ALA A 174 9.88 -3.51 1.26
N PHE A 175 10.20 -2.63 2.22
CA PHE A 175 10.50 -3.03 3.60
C PHE A 175 9.32 -3.76 4.23
N GLY A 176 8.10 -3.21 4.15
CA GLY A 176 6.91 -3.80 4.77
C GLY A 176 6.56 -5.18 4.22
N ALA A 177 6.66 -5.37 2.89
CA ALA A 177 6.45 -6.66 2.25
C ALA A 177 7.49 -7.71 2.70
N TRP A 178 8.76 -7.35 2.71
CA TRP A 178 9.83 -8.25 3.14
C TRP A 178 9.77 -8.53 4.63
N PHE A 179 9.46 -7.51 5.43
CA PHE A 179 9.28 -7.68 6.88
C PHE A 179 8.15 -8.67 7.21
N TYR A 180 7.02 -8.62 6.47
CA TYR A 180 5.99 -9.65 6.60
C TYR A 180 6.54 -11.05 6.32
N HIS A 181 7.24 -11.24 5.21
CA HIS A 181 7.78 -12.55 4.85
C HIS A 181 8.78 -13.06 5.87
N LEU A 182 9.67 -12.21 6.37
CA LEU A 182 10.72 -12.58 7.33
C LEU A 182 10.18 -12.80 8.76
N SER A 183 9.14 -12.07 9.17
CA SER A 183 8.62 -12.15 10.55
C SER A 183 7.49 -13.16 10.69
N LEU A 184 6.57 -13.23 9.77
CA LEU A 184 5.38 -14.08 9.82
C LEU A 184 5.39 -15.16 8.72
N GLY A 185 5.70 -14.77 7.50
CA GLY A 185 5.57 -15.64 6.33
C GLY A 185 6.39 -16.93 6.39
N ILE A 186 7.58 -16.90 7.02
CA ILE A 186 8.44 -18.08 7.23
C ILE A 186 7.89 -19.07 8.25
N HIS A 187 6.98 -18.62 9.12
CA HIS A 187 6.38 -19.45 10.16
C HIS A 187 5.04 -20.06 9.76
N ILE A 188 4.49 -19.65 8.62
CA ILE A 188 3.21 -20.16 8.12
C ILE A 188 3.47 -21.35 7.21
N SER A 189 2.99 -22.53 7.60
CA SER A 189 3.14 -23.76 6.82
C SER A 189 2.37 -23.69 5.50
N ASP A 190 2.96 -24.21 4.42
CA ASP A 190 2.24 -24.43 3.18
C ASP A 190 1.28 -25.63 3.33
N ASP A 191 0.04 -25.50 2.86
CA ASP A 191 -0.94 -26.61 2.87
C ASP A 191 -0.40 -27.86 2.12
N LYS A 192 0.55 -27.69 1.20
CA LYS A 192 1.25 -28.79 0.51
C LYS A 192 2.09 -29.68 1.45
N ASP A 193 2.56 -29.14 2.55
CA ASP A 193 3.35 -29.91 3.52
C ASP A 193 2.43 -30.74 4.42
N HIS A 194 1.22 -30.27 4.72
CA HIS A 194 0.21 -31.08 5.41
C HIS A 194 -0.27 -32.25 4.57
N CYS A 195 -0.57 -32.02 3.26
CA CYS A 195 -0.98 -33.08 2.35
C CYS A 195 0.09 -34.16 2.22
N LYS A 196 1.37 -33.82 2.09
CA LYS A 196 2.48 -34.78 2.03
C LYS A 196 2.68 -35.56 3.34
N THR A 197 2.35 -34.91 4.48
CA THR A 197 2.47 -35.57 5.79
C THR A 197 1.33 -36.55 6.00
N ASP A 198 0.12 -36.22 5.58
CA ASP A 198 -1.05 -37.10 5.63
C ASP A 198 -0.89 -38.29 4.68
N ASP A 199 -0.45 -38.08 3.44
CA ASP A 199 -0.14 -39.13 2.49
C ASP A 199 0.95 -40.10 3.01
N ARG A 200 1.98 -39.58 3.70
CA ARG A 200 3.00 -40.39 4.34
C ARG A 200 2.48 -41.18 5.52
N MET A 201 1.58 -40.61 6.32
CA MET A 201 0.98 -41.33 7.45
C MET A 201 0.06 -42.43 6.97
N GLU A 202 -0.79 -42.19 5.96
CA GLU A 202 -1.62 -43.22 5.35
C GLU A 202 -0.80 -44.38 4.74
N MET A 203 0.26 -44.06 3.97
CA MET A 203 1.13 -45.10 3.42
C MET A 203 1.83 -45.92 4.51
N ASN A 204 2.23 -45.30 5.62
CA ASN A 204 2.84 -46.01 6.75
C ASN A 204 1.82 -46.93 7.47
N GLU A 205 0.56 -46.48 7.63
CA GLU A 205 -0.49 -47.33 8.19
C GLU A 205 -0.83 -48.53 7.31
N VAL A 206 -1.01 -48.30 6.01
CA VAL A 206 -1.23 -49.40 5.02
C VAL A 206 -0.09 -50.39 5.04
N SER A 207 1.16 -49.95 5.09
CA SER A 207 2.34 -50.78 5.18
C SER A 207 2.36 -51.61 6.46
N ARG A 208 2.01 -51.04 7.62
CA ARG A 208 1.94 -51.74 8.90
C ARG A 208 0.85 -52.84 8.91
N VAL A 209 -0.32 -52.52 8.36
CA VAL A 209 -1.43 -53.48 8.26
C VAL A 209 -1.08 -54.64 7.34
N THR A 210 -0.40 -54.37 6.23
CA THR A 210 0.04 -55.40 5.27
C THR A 210 1.09 -56.32 5.86
N ILE A 211 2.08 -55.77 6.59
CA ILE A 211 3.10 -56.56 7.29
C ILE A 211 2.48 -57.40 8.42
N GLY A 212 1.51 -56.85 9.14
CA GLY A 212 0.77 -57.57 10.19
C GLY A 212 0.01 -58.80 9.64
N LYS A 213 -0.69 -58.61 8.50
CA LYS A 213 -1.42 -59.70 7.82
C LYS A 213 -0.49 -60.80 7.28
N SER A 214 0.67 -60.46 6.72
CA SER A 214 1.63 -61.43 6.23
C SER A 214 2.28 -62.25 7.37
N ARG A 215 2.53 -61.69 8.53
CA ARG A 215 3.04 -62.40 9.71
C ARG A 215 2.04 -63.41 10.29
N ILE A 216 0.73 -63.05 10.26
CA ILE A 216 -0.33 -63.96 10.74
C ILE A 216 -0.50 -65.15 9.74
N ALA A 217 -0.29 -64.91 8.45
CA ALA A 217 -0.39 -65.98 7.42
C ALA A 217 0.77 -66.98 7.46
N ILE A 218 1.94 -66.60 7.97
CA ILE A 218 3.13 -67.49 8.10
C ILE A 218 3.08 -68.29 9.41
N ALA A 219 2.27 -67.88 10.36
CA ALA A 219 2.16 -68.53 11.68
C ALA A 219 1.04 -69.57 11.76
N LYS A 220 0.34 -69.84 10.65
CA LYS A 220 -0.61 -70.93 10.46
C LYS A 220 -0.02 -71.99 9.53
#